data_c06bfd4208afba40e4f75ede8a728d2c
#
_entry.id   c06bfd4208afba40e4f75ede8a728d2c
#
_cell.length_a   1.000
_cell.length_b   1.000
_cell.length_c   1.000
_cell.angle_alpha   90.00
_cell.angle_beta   90.00
_cell.angle_gamma   90.00
#
_symmetry.space_group_name_H-M   'P 1'
#
loop_
_entity.id
_entity.type
_entity.pdbx_description
1 polymer ?
#
loop_
_entity_poly.entity_id
_entity_poly.type
_entity_poly.pdbx_seq_one_letter_code
_entity_poly.pdbx_strand_id
1 'polypeptide(L)'
;MTTNVQEMFGSLLLDKKIVASLTAMGFEEPSPIQEQTIPLVLEGSDVIGQAQTGTGKTAAFGIPVVQSITDHRHIQALIMTPTRELAIQVAEEIGKIGRTSKIKALPVYGGQPIDRQIRALRSGVQIVIGTPGRLIDHINRKTIKLDHIKFLVLDEADEMLDMGFVDDMEEIMKNLPAERQTLLFSATMPRPILSLTKKYMKAPKNVTISKEELTVPLIDQYYFETKDKIEGLCRLLDAEIDGKLIIFCRTKKGVDDLAIALGSRGYMAEGLHGDLSQTQRDRVMKKFRDGTADILIATDVAARGIDIDNITHVINFDIPQDPESYVHRIG
;
A
#
# COMPACT_ATOMS: atom_id res chain seq x y z
N MET A 1 -15.23 6.37 -27.94
CA MET A 1 -16.51 5.97 -27.33
C MET A 1 -16.29 6.05 -25.84
N THR A 2 -16.80 7.07 -25.18
CA THR A 2 -16.71 7.22 -23.72
C THR A 2 -17.69 6.22 -23.10
N THR A 3 -17.21 5.07 -22.71
CA THR A 3 -17.96 4.09 -21.91
C THR A 3 -18.40 4.81 -20.64
N ASN A 4 -19.69 4.79 -20.36
CA ASN A 4 -20.25 5.58 -19.26
C ASN A 4 -19.90 4.86 -17.94
N VAL A 5 -18.95 5.39 -17.18
CA VAL A 5 -18.54 4.87 -15.84
C VAL A 5 -19.78 4.60 -14.97
N GLN A 6 -20.86 5.37 -15.17
CA GLN A 6 -22.13 5.19 -14.48
C GLN A 6 -22.84 3.89 -14.84
N GLU A 7 -22.59 3.31 -16.03
CA GLU A 7 -23.14 2.00 -16.43
C GLU A 7 -22.30 0.87 -15.88
N MET A 8 -20.97 1.00 -15.90
CA MET A 8 -20.03 -0.04 -15.45
C MET A 8 -20.01 -0.20 -13.94
N PHE A 9 -19.96 0.92 -13.19
CA PHE A 9 -20.04 0.90 -11.73
C PHE A 9 -21.49 0.92 -11.21
N GLY A 10 -22.49 1.09 -12.07
CA GLY A 10 -23.92 1.15 -11.69
C GLY A 10 -24.46 -0.15 -11.10
N SER A 11 -23.90 -1.30 -11.51
CA SER A 11 -24.20 -2.61 -10.92
C SER A 11 -23.76 -2.74 -9.45
N LEU A 12 -22.82 -1.89 -9.00
CA LEU A 12 -22.25 -1.90 -7.65
C LEU A 12 -23.02 -1.02 -6.64
N LEU A 13 -24.18 -0.46 -7.01
CA LEU A 13 -25.03 0.39 -6.15
C LEU A 13 -24.30 1.59 -5.52
N LEU A 14 -23.44 2.25 -6.31
CA LEU A 14 -22.66 3.39 -5.85
C LEU A 14 -23.43 4.71 -5.91
N ASP A 15 -23.22 5.55 -4.92
CA ASP A 15 -23.76 6.91 -4.88
C ASP A 15 -23.19 7.76 -6.03
N LYS A 16 -24.02 8.66 -6.58
CA LYS A 16 -23.63 9.60 -7.65
C LYS A 16 -22.35 10.40 -7.33
N LYS A 17 -22.14 10.73 -6.06
CA LYS A 17 -20.94 11.45 -5.60
C LYS A 17 -19.67 10.60 -5.73
N ILE A 18 -19.77 9.31 -5.43
CA ILE A 18 -18.68 8.36 -5.57
C ILE A 18 -18.36 8.17 -7.05
N VAL A 19 -19.39 7.87 -7.87
CA VAL A 19 -19.22 7.73 -9.32
C VAL A 19 -18.56 8.96 -9.95
N ALA A 20 -18.96 10.18 -9.56
CA ALA A 20 -18.34 11.41 -10.04
C ALA A 20 -16.84 11.52 -9.65
N SER A 21 -16.46 11.07 -8.44
CA SER A 21 -15.06 11.03 -8.02
C SER A 21 -14.26 10.01 -8.83
N LEU A 22 -14.80 8.79 -9.06
CA LEU A 22 -14.16 7.74 -9.84
C LEU A 22 -13.95 8.16 -11.30
N THR A 23 -14.96 8.78 -11.91
CA THR A 23 -14.83 9.36 -13.26
C THR A 23 -13.72 10.40 -13.34
N ALA A 24 -13.62 11.29 -12.34
CA ALA A 24 -12.56 12.30 -12.28
C ALA A 24 -11.17 11.70 -12.05
N MET A 25 -11.09 10.49 -11.50
CA MET A 25 -9.85 9.73 -11.31
C MET A 25 -9.46 8.89 -12.54
N GLY A 26 -10.32 8.83 -13.57
CA GLY A 26 -10.06 8.06 -14.78
C GLY A 26 -10.39 6.57 -14.67
N PHE A 27 -11.21 6.17 -13.69
CA PHE A 27 -11.72 4.80 -13.64
C PHE A 27 -12.67 4.58 -14.80
N GLU A 28 -12.50 3.48 -15.54
CA GLU A 28 -13.33 3.08 -16.65
C GLU A 28 -14.26 1.92 -16.27
N GLU A 29 -13.68 0.86 -15.72
CA GLU A 29 -14.38 -0.35 -15.27
C GLU A 29 -13.82 -0.84 -13.93
N PRO A 30 -14.65 -1.54 -13.12
CA PRO A 30 -14.15 -2.13 -11.90
C PRO A 30 -13.24 -3.33 -12.19
N SER A 31 -12.14 -3.45 -11.44
CA SER A 31 -11.31 -4.66 -11.49
C SER A 31 -12.02 -5.85 -10.81
N PRO A 32 -11.59 -7.11 -11.07
CA PRO A 32 -12.23 -8.29 -10.50
C PRO A 32 -12.32 -8.28 -8.97
N ILE A 33 -11.30 -7.76 -8.27
CA ILE A 33 -11.33 -7.61 -6.80
C ILE A 33 -12.38 -6.59 -6.36
N GLN A 34 -12.57 -5.51 -7.13
CA GLN A 34 -13.55 -4.47 -6.85
C GLN A 34 -14.97 -4.99 -7.06
N GLU A 35 -15.23 -5.66 -8.19
CA GLU A 35 -16.56 -6.23 -8.49
C GLU A 35 -17.05 -7.18 -7.40
N GLN A 36 -16.16 -8.04 -6.91
CA GLN A 36 -16.51 -9.04 -5.91
C GLN A 36 -16.56 -8.47 -4.49
N THR A 37 -15.69 -7.52 -4.15
CA THR A 37 -15.55 -7.01 -2.78
C THR A 37 -16.56 -5.91 -2.45
N ILE A 38 -16.76 -4.94 -3.35
CA ILE A 38 -17.58 -3.75 -3.06
C ILE A 38 -19.01 -4.12 -2.62
N PRO A 39 -19.74 -5.01 -3.31
CA PRO A 39 -21.09 -5.38 -2.88
C PRO A 39 -21.12 -6.01 -1.49
N LEU A 40 -20.18 -6.92 -1.20
CA LEU A 40 -20.11 -7.62 0.09
C LEU A 40 -19.86 -6.64 1.25
N VAL A 41 -19.01 -5.63 1.02
CA VAL A 41 -18.74 -4.60 2.04
C VAL A 41 -19.97 -3.71 2.24
N LEU A 42 -20.66 -3.32 1.17
CA LEU A 42 -21.89 -2.52 1.27
C LEU A 42 -23.05 -3.27 1.95
N GLU A 43 -23.09 -4.60 1.82
CA GLU A 43 -24.03 -5.48 2.55
C GLU A 43 -23.69 -5.64 4.03
N GLY A 44 -22.52 -5.14 4.49
CA GLY A 44 -22.09 -5.23 5.88
C GLY A 44 -21.31 -6.50 6.23
N SER A 45 -20.88 -7.30 5.26
CA SER A 45 -20.08 -8.50 5.50
C SER A 45 -18.62 -8.16 5.82
N ASP A 46 -18.01 -8.91 6.75
CA ASP A 46 -16.56 -8.97 6.85
C ASP A 46 -15.98 -9.64 5.59
N VAL A 47 -14.87 -9.14 5.08
CA VAL A 47 -14.29 -9.64 3.84
C VAL A 47 -12.80 -9.92 3.99
N ILE A 48 -12.36 -11.05 3.47
CA ILE A 48 -10.97 -11.40 3.24
C ILE A 48 -10.73 -11.32 1.72
N GLY A 49 -9.96 -10.33 1.29
CA GLY A 49 -9.57 -10.12 -0.10
C GLY A 49 -8.15 -10.63 -0.34
N GLN A 50 -8.01 -11.75 -1.04
CA GLN A 50 -6.69 -12.27 -1.42
C GLN A 50 -6.39 -11.91 -2.87
N ALA A 51 -5.48 -10.96 -3.07
CA ALA A 51 -5.05 -10.48 -4.38
C ALA A 51 -3.66 -9.85 -4.31
N GLN A 52 -2.92 -9.89 -5.42
CA GLN A 52 -1.60 -9.26 -5.54
C GLN A 52 -1.67 -7.73 -5.46
N THR A 53 -0.51 -7.07 -5.33
CA THR A 53 -0.38 -5.62 -5.45
C THR A 53 -0.78 -5.17 -6.87
N GLY A 54 -1.23 -3.92 -7.03
CA GLY A 54 -1.65 -3.41 -8.35
C GLY A 54 -3.02 -3.87 -8.85
N THR A 55 -3.73 -4.76 -8.14
CA THR A 55 -5.06 -5.26 -8.57
C THR A 55 -6.23 -4.31 -8.28
N GLY A 56 -5.96 -3.16 -7.63
CA GLY A 56 -6.98 -2.20 -7.25
C GLY A 56 -7.62 -2.45 -5.88
N LYS A 57 -6.90 -3.12 -4.94
CA LYS A 57 -7.37 -3.40 -3.57
C LYS A 57 -7.78 -2.13 -2.82
N THR A 58 -6.99 -1.06 -2.94
CA THR A 58 -7.29 0.21 -2.25
C THR A 58 -8.68 0.73 -2.61
N ALA A 59 -9.03 0.75 -3.88
CA ALA A 59 -10.36 1.14 -4.33
C ALA A 59 -11.43 0.11 -3.90
N ALA A 60 -11.10 -1.19 -3.88
CA ALA A 60 -12.05 -2.25 -3.48
C ALA A 60 -12.57 -2.06 -2.05
N PHE A 61 -11.73 -1.63 -1.10
CA PHE A 61 -12.20 -1.28 0.24
C PHE A 61 -12.51 0.22 0.40
N GLY A 62 -11.77 1.09 -0.27
CA GLY A 62 -11.90 2.54 -0.14
C GLY A 62 -13.26 3.07 -0.60
N ILE A 63 -13.74 2.59 -1.74
CA ILE A 63 -15.04 3.00 -2.31
C ILE A 63 -16.18 2.72 -1.31
N PRO A 64 -16.43 1.49 -0.87
CA PRO A 64 -17.55 1.20 0.03
C PRO A 64 -17.36 1.82 1.42
N VAL A 65 -16.14 1.90 1.94
CA VAL A 65 -15.86 2.57 3.22
C VAL A 65 -16.21 4.06 3.13
N VAL A 66 -15.74 4.76 2.10
CA VAL A 66 -16.04 6.19 1.89
C VAL A 66 -17.56 6.42 1.74
N GLN A 67 -18.24 5.59 0.97
CA GLN A 67 -19.71 5.69 0.78
C GLN A 67 -20.47 5.52 2.10
N SER A 68 -19.96 4.68 3.00
CA SER A 68 -20.62 4.36 4.26
C SER A 68 -20.34 5.36 5.40
N ILE A 69 -19.50 6.38 5.18
CA ILE A 69 -19.24 7.42 6.18
C ILE A 69 -20.45 8.33 6.30
N THR A 70 -21.02 8.41 7.51
CA THR A 70 -22.26 9.16 7.80
C THR A 70 -22.06 10.36 8.71
N ASP A 71 -21.03 10.38 9.55
CA ASP A 71 -20.74 11.46 10.48
C ASP A 71 -19.37 12.10 10.19
N HIS A 72 -19.37 13.39 9.93
CA HIS A 72 -18.15 14.16 9.61
C HIS A 72 -17.37 14.63 10.84
N ARG A 73 -17.79 14.31 12.06
CA ARG A 73 -17.16 14.77 13.30
C ARG A 73 -16.23 13.75 13.94
N HIS A 74 -16.41 12.46 13.63
CA HIS A 74 -15.70 11.36 14.27
C HIS A 74 -14.95 10.50 13.27
N ILE A 75 -13.90 9.82 13.75
CA ILE A 75 -13.19 8.79 12.99
C ILE A 75 -14.10 7.56 12.93
N GLN A 76 -14.46 7.12 11.73
CA GLN A 76 -15.33 5.97 11.52
C GLN A 76 -14.62 4.81 10.82
N ALA A 77 -13.47 5.06 10.20
CA ALA A 77 -12.65 4.00 9.62
C ALA A 77 -11.20 4.13 10.06
N LEU A 78 -10.61 2.98 10.40
CA LEU A 78 -9.19 2.82 10.65
C LEU A 78 -8.64 1.82 9.64
N ILE A 79 -7.58 2.21 8.93
CA ILE A 79 -6.88 1.37 7.97
C ILE A 79 -5.46 1.20 8.47
N MET A 80 -5.02 -0.03 8.69
CA MET A 80 -3.64 -0.35 9.05
C MET A 80 -2.86 -0.77 7.83
N THR A 81 -1.64 -0.23 7.70
CA THR A 81 -0.71 -0.51 6.60
C THR A 81 0.69 -0.78 7.13
N PRO A 82 1.52 -1.62 6.49
CA PRO A 82 2.85 -1.96 6.98
C PRO A 82 3.82 -0.78 6.96
N THR A 83 3.71 0.09 5.95
CA THR A 83 4.69 1.14 5.70
C THR A 83 4.07 2.53 5.68
N ARG A 84 4.94 3.53 5.87
CA ARG A 84 4.58 4.96 5.83
C ARG A 84 4.15 5.37 4.42
N GLU A 85 4.88 4.88 3.45
CA GLU A 85 4.69 5.13 2.04
C GLU A 85 3.29 4.67 1.62
N LEU A 86 2.92 3.44 1.98
CA LEU A 86 1.59 2.91 1.71
C LEU A 86 0.50 3.68 2.48
N ALA A 87 0.76 4.08 3.72
CA ALA A 87 -0.20 4.91 4.48
C ALA A 87 -0.49 6.24 3.77
N ILE A 88 0.52 6.87 3.19
CA ILE A 88 0.37 8.12 2.44
C ILE A 88 -0.43 7.87 1.16
N GLN A 89 -0.06 6.85 0.38
CA GLN A 89 -0.74 6.48 -0.87
C GLN A 89 -2.23 6.18 -0.66
N VAL A 90 -2.53 5.27 0.27
CA VAL A 90 -3.91 4.92 0.61
C VAL A 90 -4.70 6.15 1.06
N ALA A 91 -4.07 7.05 1.86
CA ALA A 91 -4.74 8.28 2.28
C ALA A 91 -5.02 9.24 1.10
N GLU A 92 -4.11 9.34 0.14
CA GLU A 92 -4.29 10.15 -1.06
C GLU A 92 -5.40 9.60 -1.95
N GLU A 93 -5.40 8.28 -2.19
CA GLU A 93 -6.42 7.62 -3.01
C GLU A 93 -7.80 7.72 -2.37
N ILE A 94 -7.94 7.42 -1.08
CA ILE A 94 -9.18 7.58 -0.33
C ILE A 94 -9.63 9.04 -0.31
N GLY A 95 -8.70 9.98 -0.18
CA GLY A 95 -8.98 11.41 -0.27
C GLY A 95 -9.53 11.82 -1.62
N LYS A 96 -9.05 11.24 -2.72
CA LYS A 96 -9.58 11.45 -4.08
C LYS A 96 -10.98 10.86 -4.21
N ILE A 97 -11.20 9.62 -3.78
CA ILE A 97 -12.52 8.95 -3.77
C ILE A 97 -13.53 9.77 -2.94
N GLY A 98 -13.13 10.24 -1.75
CA GLY A 98 -13.98 10.97 -0.81
C GLY A 98 -14.15 12.46 -1.13
N ARG A 99 -13.50 12.99 -2.17
CA ARG A 99 -13.44 14.43 -2.46
C ARG A 99 -14.81 15.07 -2.61
N THR A 100 -15.69 14.48 -3.40
CA THR A 100 -17.04 14.99 -3.65
C THR A 100 -17.93 14.91 -2.40
N SER A 101 -17.68 13.95 -1.51
CA SER A 101 -18.36 13.77 -0.22
C SER A 101 -17.72 14.55 0.92
N LYS A 102 -16.62 15.29 0.67
CA LYS A 102 -15.84 16.05 1.67
C LYS A 102 -15.29 15.19 2.81
N ILE A 103 -15.02 13.92 2.54
CA ILE A 103 -14.38 12.99 3.48
C ILE A 103 -12.89 13.32 3.57
N LYS A 104 -12.38 13.37 4.80
CA LYS A 104 -10.96 13.61 5.07
C LYS A 104 -10.29 12.33 5.53
N ALA A 105 -9.27 11.93 4.81
CA ALA A 105 -8.36 10.85 5.16
C ALA A 105 -7.05 11.43 5.72
N LEU A 106 -6.55 10.87 6.81
CA LEU A 106 -5.32 11.33 7.47
C LEU A 106 -4.32 10.18 7.59
N PRO A 107 -3.13 10.30 6.98
CA PRO A 107 -2.05 9.34 7.21
C PRO A 107 -1.37 9.60 8.56
N VAL A 108 -1.19 8.53 9.36
CA VAL A 108 -0.63 8.53 10.71
C VAL A 108 0.51 7.53 10.80
N TYR A 109 1.76 8.02 10.78
CA TYR A 109 2.95 7.18 10.70
C TYR A 109 4.15 7.79 11.46
N GLY A 110 5.13 6.94 11.77
CA GLY A 110 6.34 7.33 12.48
C GLY A 110 7.29 8.21 11.64
N GLY A 111 8.28 8.86 12.30
CA GLY A 111 9.30 9.68 11.63
C GLY A 111 8.89 11.12 11.37
N GLN A 112 7.66 11.50 11.70
CA GLN A 112 7.19 12.90 11.71
C GLN A 112 6.89 13.38 13.12
N PRO A 113 6.95 14.71 13.39
CA PRO A 113 6.51 15.28 14.65
C PRO A 113 5.04 14.94 14.93
N ILE A 114 4.78 14.27 16.06
CA ILE A 114 3.45 13.79 16.43
C ILE A 114 2.44 14.93 16.57
N ASP A 115 2.89 16.12 16.98
CA ASP A 115 2.02 17.29 17.18
C ASP A 115 1.30 17.75 15.92
N ARG A 116 1.88 17.52 14.74
CA ARG A 116 1.20 17.78 13.46
C ARG A 116 0.00 16.85 13.28
N GLN A 117 0.20 15.57 13.58
CA GLN A 117 -0.87 14.58 13.50
C GLN A 117 -1.96 14.84 14.56
N ILE A 118 -1.58 15.20 15.79
CA ILE A 118 -2.54 15.56 16.85
C ILE A 118 -3.40 16.75 16.41
N ARG A 119 -2.80 17.80 15.83
CA ARG A 119 -3.58 18.94 15.31
C ARG A 119 -4.53 18.54 14.19
N ALA A 120 -4.08 17.70 13.26
CA ALA A 120 -4.90 17.20 12.17
C ALA A 120 -6.07 16.34 12.68
N LEU A 121 -5.83 15.44 13.64
CA LEU A 121 -6.89 14.65 14.29
C LEU A 121 -7.94 15.56 14.97
N ARG A 122 -7.52 16.61 15.66
CA ARG A 122 -8.41 17.58 16.31
C ARG A 122 -9.23 18.41 15.31
N SER A 123 -8.75 18.61 14.09
CA SER A 123 -9.48 19.35 13.05
C SER A 123 -10.66 18.57 12.45
N GLY A 124 -10.85 17.33 12.85
CA GLY A 124 -11.91 16.43 12.39
C GLY A 124 -11.54 15.70 11.10
N VAL A 125 -11.30 14.40 11.23
CA VAL A 125 -11.06 13.46 10.14
C VAL A 125 -11.97 12.25 10.30
N GLN A 126 -12.36 11.62 9.20
CA GLN A 126 -13.30 10.50 9.24
C GLN A 126 -12.58 9.17 9.04
N ILE A 127 -11.47 9.18 8.33
CA ILE A 127 -10.69 7.98 8.01
C ILE A 127 -9.24 8.23 8.46
N VAL A 128 -8.70 7.33 9.24
CA VAL A 128 -7.29 7.31 9.62
C VAL A 128 -6.61 6.11 8.96
N ILE A 129 -5.49 6.37 8.32
CA ILE A 129 -4.64 5.34 7.73
C ILE A 129 -3.32 5.36 8.49
N GLY A 130 -2.87 4.23 9.06
CA GLY A 130 -1.69 4.31 9.87
C GLY A 130 -0.85 3.06 9.98
N THR A 131 0.42 3.27 10.30
CA THR A 131 1.34 2.18 10.66
C THR A 131 1.14 1.79 12.13
N PRO A 132 1.21 0.50 12.48
CA PRO A 132 0.86 0.00 13.81
C PRO A 132 1.52 0.76 14.97
N GLY A 133 2.84 0.86 14.99
CA GLY A 133 3.55 1.50 16.10
C GLY A 133 3.17 2.97 16.37
N ARG A 134 2.85 3.77 15.32
CA ARG A 134 2.40 5.16 15.52
C ARG A 134 0.93 5.24 15.96
N LEU A 135 0.10 4.30 15.54
CA LEU A 135 -1.27 4.19 16.04
C LEU A 135 -1.28 3.88 17.53
N ILE A 136 -0.44 2.95 17.99
CA ILE A 136 -0.25 2.62 19.41
C ILE A 136 0.23 3.85 20.20
N ASP A 137 1.21 4.61 19.67
CA ASP A 137 1.68 5.85 20.32
C ASP A 137 0.52 6.86 20.52
N HIS A 138 -0.35 7.03 19.52
CA HIS A 138 -1.55 7.87 19.63
C HIS A 138 -2.58 7.30 20.62
N ILE A 139 -2.79 5.99 20.65
CA ILE A 139 -3.70 5.33 21.60
C ILE A 139 -3.19 5.54 23.03
N ASN A 140 -1.92 5.24 23.30
CA ASN A 140 -1.30 5.38 24.62
C ASN A 140 -1.31 6.82 25.12
N ARG A 141 -1.13 7.79 24.22
CA ARG A 141 -1.25 9.24 24.53
C ARG A 141 -2.68 9.74 24.59
N LYS A 142 -3.68 8.91 24.28
CA LYS A 142 -5.10 9.29 24.20
C LYS A 142 -5.36 10.47 23.25
N THR A 143 -4.59 10.58 22.19
CA THR A 143 -4.68 11.65 21.19
C THR A 143 -5.52 11.28 19.97
N ILE A 144 -5.87 10.01 19.83
CA ILE A 144 -6.83 9.47 18.86
C ILE A 144 -8.05 8.92 19.60
N LYS A 145 -9.25 9.13 19.04
CA LYS A 145 -10.51 8.60 19.57
C LYS A 145 -11.05 7.57 18.60
N LEU A 146 -11.18 6.33 19.05
CA LEU A 146 -11.57 5.19 18.22
C LEU A 146 -12.96 4.64 18.56
N ASP A 147 -13.69 5.30 19.44
CA ASP A 147 -14.99 4.85 19.95
C ASP A 147 -16.09 4.76 18.88
N HIS A 148 -15.90 5.47 17.76
CA HIS A 148 -16.86 5.50 16.65
C HIS A 148 -16.41 4.73 15.41
N ILE A 149 -15.38 3.90 15.52
CA ILE A 149 -14.91 3.07 14.42
C ILE A 149 -16.00 2.07 14.02
N LYS A 150 -16.39 2.14 12.76
CA LYS A 150 -17.31 1.22 12.09
C LYS A 150 -16.58 0.25 11.17
N PHE A 151 -15.45 0.69 10.62
CA PHE A 151 -14.64 -0.08 9.68
C PHE A 151 -13.21 -0.20 10.19
N LEU A 152 -12.71 -1.43 10.19
CA LEU A 152 -11.29 -1.75 10.31
C LEU A 152 -10.83 -2.39 9.01
N VAL A 153 -9.77 -1.88 8.43
CA VAL A 153 -9.11 -2.49 7.27
C VAL A 153 -7.68 -2.84 7.63
N LEU A 154 -7.28 -4.06 7.33
CA LEU A 154 -5.90 -4.51 7.37
C LEU A 154 -5.43 -4.64 5.92
N ASP A 155 -4.57 -3.75 5.46
CA ASP A 155 -4.03 -3.79 4.11
C ASP A 155 -2.59 -4.29 4.14
N GLU A 156 -2.26 -5.23 3.23
CA GLU A 156 -0.99 -5.96 3.22
C GLU A 156 -0.71 -6.62 4.58
N ALA A 157 -1.67 -7.43 5.04
CA ALA A 157 -1.59 -8.05 6.36
C ALA A 157 -0.40 -9.03 6.51
N ASP A 158 -0.05 -9.75 5.44
CA ASP A 158 1.15 -10.59 5.36
C ASP A 158 2.44 -9.79 5.54
N GLU A 159 2.55 -8.62 4.92
CA GLU A 159 3.68 -7.73 5.09
C GLU A 159 3.79 -7.19 6.52
N MET A 160 2.66 -6.87 7.17
CA MET A 160 2.67 -6.50 8.58
C MET A 160 3.14 -7.65 9.47
N LEU A 161 2.81 -8.90 9.13
CA LEU A 161 3.32 -10.09 9.81
C LEU A 161 4.84 -10.21 9.66
N ASP A 162 5.35 -10.10 8.43
CA ASP A 162 6.78 -10.21 8.11
C ASP A 162 7.62 -9.14 8.82
N MET A 163 7.03 -7.97 9.05
CA MET A 163 7.63 -6.89 9.82
C MET A 163 7.48 -7.07 11.34
N GLY A 164 6.84 -8.14 11.80
CA GLY A 164 6.67 -8.46 13.22
C GLY A 164 5.56 -7.67 13.93
N PHE A 165 4.61 -7.06 13.20
CA PHE A 165 3.55 -6.22 13.76
C PHE A 165 2.31 -6.98 14.24
N VAL A 166 2.35 -8.30 14.34
CA VAL A 166 1.16 -9.10 14.74
C VAL A 166 0.63 -8.68 16.11
N ASP A 167 1.52 -8.55 17.10
CA ASP A 167 1.15 -8.15 18.46
C ASP A 167 0.61 -6.71 18.48
N ASP A 168 1.21 -5.83 17.70
CA ASP A 168 0.77 -4.44 17.55
C ASP A 168 -0.63 -4.37 16.92
N MET A 169 -0.89 -5.16 15.87
CA MET A 169 -2.22 -5.26 15.26
C MET A 169 -3.25 -5.73 16.28
N GLU A 170 -2.93 -6.79 17.04
CA GLU A 170 -3.84 -7.28 18.09
C GLU A 170 -4.11 -6.23 19.18
N GLU A 171 -3.07 -5.50 19.62
CA GLU A 171 -3.22 -4.44 20.59
C GLU A 171 -4.17 -3.34 20.10
N ILE A 172 -4.01 -2.91 18.85
CA ILE A 172 -4.90 -1.91 18.25
C ILE A 172 -6.33 -2.45 18.18
N MET A 173 -6.52 -3.68 17.69
CA MET A 173 -7.85 -4.29 17.55
C MET A 173 -8.61 -4.41 18.88
N LYS A 174 -7.92 -4.63 20.01
CA LYS A 174 -8.50 -4.67 21.35
C LYS A 174 -9.05 -3.31 21.81
N ASN A 175 -8.55 -2.21 21.25
CA ASN A 175 -8.98 -0.84 21.55
C ASN A 175 -10.13 -0.35 20.64
N LEU A 176 -10.63 -1.19 19.72
CA LEU A 176 -11.72 -0.85 18.82
C LEU A 176 -13.06 -1.39 19.32
N PRO A 177 -14.18 -0.78 18.92
CA PRO A 177 -15.51 -1.31 19.21
C PRO A 177 -15.67 -2.77 18.71
N ALA A 178 -16.38 -3.60 19.50
CA ALA A 178 -16.67 -4.97 19.12
C ALA A 178 -17.62 -5.04 17.89
N GLU A 179 -18.56 -4.08 17.83
CA GLU A 179 -19.46 -3.93 16.69
C GLU A 179 -18.79 -3.07 15.62
N ARG A 180 -18.13 -3.74 14.70
CA ARG A 180 -17.49 -3.13 13.53
C ARG A 180 -17.47 -4.13 12.39
N GLN A 181 -17.29 -3.66 11.21
CA GLN A 181 -16.97 -4.47 10.04
C GLN A 181 -15.44 -4.52 9.86
N THR A 182 -14.90 -5.69 9.62
CA THR A 182 -13.45 -5.90 9.46
C THR A 182 -13.15 -6.43 8.07
N LEU A 183 -12.24 -5.75 7.38
CA LEU A 183 -11.77 -6.11 6.05
C LEU A 183 -10.29 -6.45 6.15
N LEU A 184 -9.86 -7.53 5.52
CA LEU A 184 -8.45 -7.94 5.48
C LEU A 184 -8.04 -8.16 4.03
N PHE A 185 -6.98 -7.47 3.62
CA PHE A 185 -6.38 -7.64 2.29
C PHE A 185 -4.94 -8.11 2.42
N SER A 186 -4.61 -9.15 1.66
CA SER A 186 -3.30 -9.79 1.72
C SER A 186 -3.02 -10.52 0.41
N ALA A 187 -1.77 -10.63 0.02
CA ALA A 187 -1.38 -11.47 -1.10
C ALA A 187 -1.34 -12.94 -0.69
N THR A 188 -0.90 -13.20 0.54
CA THR A 188 -0.78 -14.54 1.13
C THR A 188 -1.57 -14.66 2.43
N MET A 189 -1.90 -15.91 2.84
CA MET A 189 -2.68 -16.18 4.05
C MET A 189 -1.93 -17.15 4.99
N PRO A 190 -0.79 -16.72 5.58
CA PRO A 190 -0.04 -17.56 6.51
C PRO A 190 -0.84 -17.82 7.81
N ARG A 191 -0.45 -18.87 8.54
CA ARG A 191 -1.17 -19.31 9.75
C ARG A 191 -1.45 -18.20 10.78
N PRO A 192 -0.51 -17.27 11.09
CA PRO A 192 -0.81 -16.19 12.04
C PRO A 192 -1.93 -15.27 11.55
N ILE A 193 -1.97 -14.92 10.26
CA ILE A 193 -3.03 -14.09 9.68
C ILE A 193 -4.38 -14.85 9.73
N LEU A 194 -4.39 -16.15 9.39
CA LEU A 194 -5.59 -16.98 9.55
C LEU A 194 -6.09 -17.05 11.01
N SER A 195 -5.18 -17.00 11.98
CA SER A 195 -5.56 -16.95 13.39
C SER A 195 -6.20 -15.61 13.76
N LEU A 196 -5.69 -14.50 13.23
CA LEU A 196 -6.29 -13.17 13.38
C LEU A 196 -7.72 -13.13 12.80
N THR A 197 -7.91 -13.66 11.58
CA THR A 197 -9.25 -13.67 10.97
C THR A 197 -10.25 -14.45 11.82
N LYS A 198 -9.89 -15.63 12.32
CA LYS A 198 -10.74 -16.44 13.18
C LYS A 198 -11.12 -15.76 14.50
N LYS A 199 -10.22 -14.94 15.04
CA LYS A 199 -10.39 -14.28 16.34
C LYS A 199 -11.18 -12.98 16.26
N TYR A 200 -11.02 -12.22 15.18
CA TYR A 200 -11.47 -10.83 15.08
C TYR A 200 -12.49 -10.56 13.98
N MET A 201 -12.77 -11.52 13.10
CA MET A 201 -13.73 -11.35 12.01
C MET A 201 -14.98 -12.22 12.23
N LYS A 202 -16.13 -11.71 11.76
CA LYS A 202 -17.45 -12.35 11.92
C LYS A 202 -17.86 -13.01 10.60
N ALA A 203 -17.72 -14.33 10.51
CA ALA A 203 -18.09 -15.11 9.32
C ALA A 203 -17.65 -14.46 7.99
N PRO A 204 -16.34 -14.17 7.81
CA PRO A 204 -15.86 -13.39 6.70
C PRO A 204 -16.14 -14.09 5.36
N LYS A 205 -16.45 -13.29 4.34
CA LYS A 205 -16.54 -13.74 2.95
C LYS A 205 -15.15 -13.70 2.32
N ASN A 206 -14.76 -14.79 1.66
CA ASN A 206 -13.47 -14.88 0.98
C ASN A 206 -13.64 -14.47 -0.49
N VAL A 207 -12.85 -13.50 -0.91
CA VAL A 207 -12.68 -13.08 -2.31
C VAL A 207 -11.24 -13.37 -2.69
N THR A 208 -11.04 -14.31 -3.60
CA THR A 208 -9.70 -14.69 -4.06
C THR A 208 -9.62 -14.47 -5.55
N ILE A 209 -8.71 -13.59 -5.98
CA ILE A 209 -8.46 -13.36 -7.39
C ILE A 209 -7.32 -14.27 -7.83
N SER A 210 -7.62 -15.21 -8.71
CA SER A 210 -6.62 -16.13 -9.25
C SER A 210 -5.68 -15.41 -10.22
N LYS A 211 -4.48 -15.99 -10.43
CA LYS A 211 -3.52 -15.45 -11.42
C LYS A 211 -4.09 -15.46 -12.84
N GLU A 212 -5.04 -16.32 -13.13
CA GLU A 212 -5.71 -16.44 -14.44
C GLU A 212 -6.74 -15.30 -14.69
N GLU A 213 -7.28 -14.69 -13.62
CA GLU A 213 -8.21 -13.57 -13.70
C GLU A 213 -7.51 -12.21 -13.78
N LEU A 214 -6.19 -12.19 -13.56
CA LEU A 214 -5.39 -10.99 -13.66
C LEU A 214 -4.89 -10.86 -15.10
N THR A 215 -5.31 -9.85 -15.81
CA THR A 215 -4.60 -9.33 -16.99
C THR A 215 -3.32 -8.62 -16.52
N VAL A 216 -2.45 -9.36 -15.83
CA VAL A 216 -1.13 -8.82 -15.48
C VAL A 216 -0.34 -8.73 -16.79
N PRO A 217 0.26 -7.58 -17.14
CA PRO A 217 1.18 -7.51 -18.26
C PRO A 217 2.21 -8.63 -18.11
N LEU A 218 2.45 -9.38 -19.20
CA LEU A 218 3.47 -10.42 -19.21
C LEU A 218 4.80 -9.76 -18.82
N ILE A 219 5.35 -10.15 -17.67
CA ILE A 219 6.66 -9.69 -17.24
C ILE A 219 7.67 -10.65 -17.84
N ASP A 220 8.49 -10.13 -18.74
CA ASP A 220 9.61 -10.87 -19.27
C ASP A 220 10.68 -11.02 -18.20
N GLN A 221 11.08 -12.26 -17.91
CA GLN A 221 12.02 -12.57 -16.86
C GLN A 221 13.30 -13.15 -17.47
N TYR A 222 14.43 -12.55 -17.10
CA TYR A 222 15.75 -12.96 -17.57
C TYR A 222 16.69 -13.19 -16.39
N TYR A 223 17.75 -13.98 -16.59
CA TYR A 223 18.84 -14.09 -15.63
C TYR A 223 20.18 -13.96 -16.34
N PHE A 224 21.16 -13.43 -15.64
CA PHE A 224 22.52 -13.27 -16.12
C PHE A 224 23.51 -13.94 -15.18
N GLU A 225 24.38 -14.78 -15.72
CA GLU A 225 25.49 -15.36 -15.02
C GLU A 225 26.72 -14.46 -15.15
N THR A 226 27.27 -13.98 -14.04
CA THR A 226 28.45 -13.13 -14.04
C THR A 226 29.35 -13.45 -12.85
N LYS A 227 30.67 -13.29 -13.04
CA LYS A 227 31.66 -13.39 -11.96
C LYS A 227 31.79 -12.09 -11.18
N ASP A 228 31.55 -10.96 -11.83
CA ASP A 228 31.53 -9.63 -11.22
C ASP A 228 30.15 -9.02 -11.41
N LYS A 229 29.40 -8.94 -10.31
CA LYS A 229 28.02 -8.44 -10.32
C LYS A 229 27.95 -6.97 -10.72
N ILE A 230 28.89 -6.14 -10.28
CA ILE A 230 28.88 -4.68 -10.56
C ILE A 230 29.16 -4.46 -12.03
N GLU A 231 30.17 -5.13 -12.57
CA GLU A 231 30.51 -5.02 -13.99
C GLU A 231 29.37 -5.57 -14.87
N GLY A 232 28.78 -6.71 -14.48
CA GLY A 232 27.63 -7.27 -15.18
C GLY A 232 26.42 -6.32 -15.18
N LEU A 233 26.15 -5.69 -14.03
CA LEU A 233 25.09 -4.69 -13.92
C LEU A 233 25.35 -3.47 -14.80
N CYS A 234 26.58 -2.94 -14.80
CA CYS A 234 26.91 -1.76 -15.62
C CYS A 234 26.75 -2.06 -17.11
N ARG A 235 27.17 -3.24 -17.58
CA ARG A 235 26.95 -3.66 -18.98
C ARG A 235 25.47 -3.78 -19.33
N LEU A 236 24.65 -4.21 -18.37
CA LEU A 236 23.19 -4.26 -18.55
C LEU A 236 22.61 -2.85 -18.65
N LEU A 237 23.05 -1.94 -17.79
CA LEU A 237 22.60 -0.53 -17.79
C LEU A 237 23.06 0.22 -19.06
N ASP A 238 24.26 -0.08 -19.57
CA ASP A 238 24.81 0.53 -20.80
C ASP A 238 24.13 0.00 -22.08
N ALA A 239 23.41 -1.12 -22.01
CA ALA A 239 22.68 -1.70 -23.14
C ALA A 239 21.35 -0.96 -23.45
N GLU A 240 21.29 0.36 -23.19
CA GLU A 240 20.14 1.23 -23.46
C GLU A 240 18.84 0.80 -22.76
N ILE A 241 18.92 0.58 -21.44
CA ILE A 241 17.72 0.42 -20.63
C ILE A 241 17.13 1.79 -20.39
N ASP A 242 16.15 2.18 -21.19
CA ASP A 242 15.40 3.41 -21.00
C ASP A 242 14.35 3.26 -19.90
N GLY A 243 14.24 4.30 -19.04
CA GLY A 243 13.18 4.42 -18.06
C GLY A 243 13.65 4.29 -16.63
N LYS A 244 12.70 4.08 -15.72
CA LYS A 244 12.97 3.99 -14.27
C LYS A 244 13.24 2.55 -13.86
N LEU A 245 14.31 2.35 -13.11
CA LEU A 245 14.74 1.03 -12.63
C LEU A 245 14.70 0.95 -11.10
N ILE A 246 14.33 -0.23 -10.60
CA ILE A 246 14.53 -0.57 -9.19
C ILE A 246 15.53 -1.71 -9.11
N ILE A 247 16.56 -1.55 -8.27
CA ILE A 247 17.59 -2.56 -8.02
C ILE A 247 17.48 -3.03 -6.58
N PHE A 248 17.22 -4.30 -6.38
CA PHE A 248 17.10 -4.89 -5.05
C PHE A 248 18.43 -5.43 -4.54
N CYS A 249 18.84 -4.93 -3.36
CA CYS A 249 19.99 -5.42 -2.58
C CYS A 249 19.51 -6.02 -1.26
N ARG A 250 20.21 -7.07 -0.79
CA ARG A 250 19.86 -7.77 0.45
C ARG A 250 20.10 -6.93 1.70
N THR A 251 21.13 -6.08 1.70
CA THR A 251 21.57 -5.36 2.89
C THR A 251 21.62 -3.86 2.69
N LYS A 252 21.43 -3.10 3.77
CA LYS A 252 21.55 -1.63 3.79
C LYS A 252 22.92 -1.17 3.28
N LYS A 253 23.99 -1.84 3.78
CA LYS A 253 25.35 -1.56 3.32
C LYS A 253 25.54 -1.85 1.84
N GLY A 254 24.94 -2.93 1.32
CA GLY A 254 24.96 -3.25 -0.10
C GLY A 254 24.28 -2.18 -0.96
N VAL A 255 23.22 -1.57 -0.45
CA VAL A 255 22.55 -0.42 -1.10
C VAL A 255 23.51 0.78 -1.19
N ASP A 256 24.17 1.14 -0.07
CA ASP A 256 25.10 2.26 -0.05
C ASP A 256 26.32 2.03 -0.96
N ASP A 257 26.93 0.85 -0.84
CA ASP A 257 28.10 0.48 -1.63
C ASP A 257 27.78 0.49 -3.14
N LEU A 258 26.62 -0.03 -3.53
CA LEU A 258 26.20 -0.05 -4.93
C LEU A 258 25.83 1.35 -5.43
N ALA A 259 25.17 2.18 -4.63
CA ALA A 259 24.86 3.56 -5.00
C ALA A 259 26.14 4.39 -5.25
N ILE A 260 27.15 4.21 -4.39
CA ILE A 260 28.47 4.84 -4.58
C ILE A 260 29.15 4.33 -5.86
N ALA A 261 29.15 3.00 -6.08
CA ALA A 261 29.78 2.38 -7.23
C ALA A 261 29.14 2.83 -8.56
N LEU A 262 27.82 2.91 -8.63
CA LEU A 262 27.10 3.41 -9.81
C LEU A 262 27.28 4.91 -9.98
N GLY A 263 27.18 5.69 -8.90
CA GLY A 263 27.40 7.14 -8.95
C GLY A 263 28.81 7.52 -9.41
N SER A 264 29.85 6.77 -9.02
CA SER A 264 31.23 6.99 -9.49
C SER A 264 31.43 6.72 -10.98
N ARG A 265 30.51 5.95 -11.60
CA ARG A 265 30.48 5.65 -13.04
C ARG A 265 29.53 6.56 -13.83
N GLY A 266 28.90 7.53 -13.16
CA GLY A 266 28.04 8.53 -13.81
C GLY A 266 26.56 8.19 -13.86
N TYR A 267 26.13 7.06 -13.28
CA TYR A 267 24.71 6.72 -13.22
C TYR A 267 23.98 7.56 -12.16
N MET A 268 22.74 7.96 -12.46
CA MET A 268 21.91 8.75 -11.54
C MET A 268 21.15 7.80 -10.61
N ALA A 269 21.87 7.22 -9.65
CA ALA A 269 21.39 6.21 -8.71
C ALA A 269 21.24 6.78 -7.30
N GLU A 270 20.13 6.46 -6.64
CA GLU A 270 19.85 6.83 -5.24
C GLU A 270 19.57 5.57 -4.40
N GLY A 271 20.14 5.52 -3.19
CA GLY A 271 19.96 4.42 -2.26
C GLY A 271 18.79 4.65 -1.30
N LEU A 272 17.99 3.61 -1.04
CA LEU A 272 16.84 3.64 -0.13
C LEU A 272 16.89 2.45 0.83
N HIS A 273 17.08 2.71 2.13
CA HIS A 273 17.11 1.68 3.17
C HIS A 273 16.67 2.21 4.54
N GLY A 274 16.47 1.31 5.50
CA GLY A 274 15.86 1.63 6.79
C GLY A 274 16.65 2.58 7.70
N ASP A 275 17.95 2.81 7.46
CA ASP A 275 18.76 3.72 8.28
C ASP A 275 18.67 5.19 7.83
N LEU A 276 18.06 5.45 6.68
CA LEU A 276 17.80 6.81 6.25
C LEU A 276 16.76 7.48 7.16
N SER A 277 17.02 8.74 7.53
CA SER A 277 16.01 9.58 8.16
C SER A 277 14.83 9.82 7.20
N GLN A 278 13.65 10.17 7.74
CA GLN A 278 12.47 10.42 6.91
C GLN A 278 12.72 11.52 5.86
N THR A 279 13.40 12.59 6.24
CA THR A 279 13.75 13.67 5.31
C THR A 279 14.63 13.20 4.16
N GLN A 280 15.56 12.28 4.44
CA GLN A 280 16.41 11.67 3.40
C GLN A 280 15.59 10.77 2.49
N ARG A 281 14.72 9.91 3.04
CA ARG A 281 13.81 9.06 2.26
C ARG A 281 12.91 9.88 1.33
N ASP A 282 12.27 10.93 1.87
CA ASP A 282 11.41 11.83 1.10
C ASP A 282 12.18 12.50 -0.05
N ARG A 283 13.45 12.87 0.18
CA ARG A 283 14.32 13.45 -0.83
C ARG A 283 14.68 12.45 -1.94
N VAL A 284 15.04 11.22 -1.57
CA VAL A 284 15.34 10.13 -2.51
C VAL A 284 14.12 9.84 -3.37
N MET A 285 12.97 9.61 -2.73
CA MET A 285 11.71 9.32 -3.42
C MET A 285 11.29 10.46 -4.35
N LYS A 286 11.48 11.70 -3.93
CA LYS A 286 11.21 12.87 -4.77
C LYS A 286 12.09 12.86 -6.02
N LYS A 287 13.40 12.70 -5.87
CA LYS A 287 14.34 12.65 -7.00
C LYS A 287 13.97 11.56 -8.00
N PHE A 288 13.58 10.41 -7.52
CA PHE A 288 13.19 9.28 -8.36
C PHE A 288 11.85 9.52 -9.08
N ARG A 289 10.84 10.10 -8.38
CA ARG A 289 9.57 10.49 -9.02
C ARG A 289 9.73 11.56 -10.08
N ASP A 290 10.54 12.57 -9.79
CA ASP A 290 10.78 13.73 -10.69
C ASP A 290 11.71 13.38 -11.87
N GLY A 291 12.26 12.15 -11.94
CA GLY A 291 13.21 11.74 -13.00
C GLY A 291 14.60 12.40 -12.86
N THR A 292 14.94 12.93 -11.68
CA THR A 292 16.30 13.40 -11.37
C THR A 292 17.24 12.24 -11.05
N ALA A 293 16.69 11.10 -10.67
CA ALA A 293 17.35 9.82 -10.54
C ALA A 293 16.53 8.77 -11.31
N ASP A 294 17.21 7.99 -12.15
CA ASP A 294 16.56 6.95 -12.97
C ASP A 294 16.67 5.58 -12.31
N ILE A 295 17.57 5.44 -11.33
CA ILE A 295 17.85 4.18 -10.64
C ILE A 295 17.59 4.34 -9.15
N LEU A 296 16.68 3.53 -8.61
CA LEU A 296 16.45 3.38 -7.19
C LEU A 296 17.06 2.06 -6.71
N ILE A 297 18.00 2.10 -5.78
CA ILE A 297 18.60 0.92 -5.16
C ILE A 297 17.97 0.75 -3.79
N ALA A 298 17.34 -0.37 -3.52
CA ALA A 298 16.60 -0.54 -2.27
C ALA A 298 16.77 -1.91 -1.62
N THR A 299 16.54 -1.97 -0.31
CA THR A 299 16.27 -3.23 0.39
C THR A 299 14.78 -3.56 0.30
N ASP A 300 14.40 -4.85 0.41
CA ASP A 300 12.99 -5.28 0.39
C ASP A 300 12.13 -4.45 1.33
N VAL A 301 12.54 -4.34 2.60
CA VAL A 301 11.80 -3.59 3.62
C VAL A 301 11.60 -2.12 3.25
N ALA A 302 12.57 -1.51 2.57
CA ALA A 302 12.50 -0.11 2.21
C ALA A 302 11.70 0.14 0.93
N ALA A 303 11.67 -0.83 0.03
CA ALA A 303 10.91 -0.77 -1.22
C ALA A 303 9.44 -1.16 -1.07
N ARG A 304 9.08 -1.86 0.01
CA ARG A 304 7.70 -2.26 0.28
C ARG A 304 6.76 -1.05 0.35
N GLY A 305 5.62 -1.15 -0.30
CA GLY A 305 4.62 -0.10 -0.36
C GLY A 305 5.04 1.14 -1.15
N ILE A 306 6.08 1.04 -1.98
CA ILE A 306 6.44 2.09 -2.93
C ILE A 306 5.64 1.85 -4.21
N ASP A 307 4.70 2.75 -4.48
CA ASP A 307 4.02 2.80 -5.76
C ASP A 307 4.66 3.89 -6.60
N ILE A 308 5.24 3.50 -7.71
CA ILE A 308 5.86 4.40 -8.66
C ILE A 308 5.42 4.00 -10.06
N ASP A 309 4.74 4.92 -10.69
CA ASP A 309 4.35 4.78 -12.09
C ASP A 309 5.58 4.68 -12.99
N ASN A 310 5.45 3.90 -14.05
CA ASN A 310 6.45 3.79 -15.12
C ASN A 310 7.79 3.16 -14.71
N ILE A 311 7.79 2.20 -13.78
CA ILE A 311 8.93 1.30 -13.59
C ILE A 311 9.02 0.41 -14.83
N THR A 312 10.14 0.47 -15.50
CA THR A 312 10.38 -0.34 -16.72
C THR A 312 11.12 -1.63 -16.42
N HIS A 313 12.01 -1.61 -15.43
CA HIS A 313 12.85 -2.75 -15.10
C HIS A 313 13.02 -2.92 -13.59
N VAL A 314 12.99 -4.18 -13.15
CA VAL A 314 13.33 -4.58 -11.80
C VAL A 314 14.54 -5.51 -11.87
N ILE A 315 15.61 -5.17 -11.15
CA ILE A 315 16.85 -5.94 -11.13
C ILE A 315 17.09 -6.51 -9.74
N ASN A 316 17.09 -7.83 -9.63
CA ASN A 316 17.48 -8.53 -8.44
C ASN A 316 19.02 -8.66 -8.39
N PHE A 317 19.73 -7.61 -7.92
CA PHE A 317 21.17 -7.66 -7.70
C PHE A 317 21.55 -8.75 -6.70
N ASP A 318 20.75 -8.89 -5.66
CA ASP A 318 20.75 -10.05 -4.77
C ASP A 318 19.41 -10.77 -4.89
N ILE A 319 19.47 -12.04 -5.28
CA ILE A 319 18.30 -12.91 -5.37
C ILE A 319 17.68 -13.05 -3.97
N PRO A 320 16.35 -12.90 -3.82
CA PRO A 320 15.67 -13.09 -2.54
C PRO A 320 15.78 -14.55 -2.07
N GLN A 321 15.66 -14.76 -0.77
CA GLN A 321 15.80 -16.09 -0.17
C GLN A 321 14.51 -16.93 -0.28
N ASP A 322 13.39 -16.28 -0.47
CA ASP A 322 12.07 -16.92 -0.58
C ASP A 322 11.34 -16.49 -1.86
N PRO A 323 10.48 -17.36 -2.41
CA PRO A 323 9.74 -17.08 -3.64
C PRO A 323 8.71 -15.94 -3.49
N GLU A 324 8.18 -15.73 -2.29
CA GLU A 324 7.18 -14.68 -2.03
C GLU A 324 7.81 -13.29 -2.19
N SER A 325 8.98 -13.06 -1.59
CA SER A 325 9.76 -11.84 -1.80
C SER A 325 10.09 -11.59 -3.28
N TYR A 326 10.35 -12.66 -4.05
CA TYR A 326 10.58 -12.50 -5.48
C TYR A 326 9.34 -11.96 -6.20
N VAL A 327 8.18 -12.54 -5.92
CA VAL A 327 6.90 -12.09 -6.52
C VAL A 327 6.59 -10.64 -6.14
N HIS A 328 6.81 -10.27 -4.87
CA HIS A 328 6.61 -8.89 -4.39
C HIS A 328 7.55 -7.86 -5.04
N ARG A 329 8.75 -8.28 -5.50
CA ARG A 329 9.68 -7.38 -6.18
C ARG A 329 9.28 -7.09 -7.63
N ILE A 330 8.73 -8.08 -8.31
CA ILE A 330 8.45 -7.98 -9.74
C ILE A 330 7.04 -7.47 -10.04
N GLY A 331 6.16 -7.34 -9.05
CA GLY A 331 4.81 -6.85 -9.26
C GLY A 331 3.91 -7.10 -8.11
#